data_9576385b37be1002b70cecb940a6424e
#
_entry.id   9576385b37be1002b70cecb940a6424e
#
_cell.length_a   1.000
_cell.length_b   1.000
_cell.length_c   1.000
_cell.angle_alpha   90.00
_cell.angle_beta   90.00
_cell.angle_gamma   90.00
#
_symmetry.space_group_name_H-M   'P 1'
#
loop_
_entity.id
_entity.type
_entity.pdbx_description
1 polymer ?
#
loop_
_entity_poly.entity_id
_entity_poly.type
_entity_poly.pdbx_seq_one_letter_code
_entity_poly.pdbx_strand_id
1 'polypeptide(L)'
;MHSCKKDAFSILFDMKDFIQVLRRFVPPYKKFLILHIIFNVLSAILNIFSFMLIVPILQILFKMQEANYSFIPWGSEGSFKDIAINNFYYYVTQLIEVYGASTTLLVLGLFLAFMTFLKTASYFLSSATIIPIRTGVVRDIRIALYNKILNLPLGFFSEERKGDIIARMSGDVNEIENSIMASLDMLFKNPVLIIFYFGTLIATSWKLTLFTITVLPFMGWIMGRVGRMLKRKSLTAQNQWSDLMSQVEETLGGLRIIKAFNAEHKMNKRFSDSNNQYRDTINKVNTRQQMAHPMSEFLGTVLIVIVLWFGGTLILNNNSTITAPTFIFYLVMLYSLINPLKEFSKASYAIPKGLASMERVDKILMAENKMPQVANPTHIGPLKEKIEFKNVSFKYDTKWILKDINLTIEKGKTIALVGQSGSGKSTMVDLIPRYHDVQEGEVLMFENTRFEDIN
;
A
#
# COMPACT_ATOMS: atom_id res chain seq x y z
N MET A 1 8.40 -19.75 20.15
CA MET A 1 9.23 -19.87 18.93
C MET A 1 8.45 -20.31 17.68
N HIS A 2 7.46 -21.22 17.77
CA HIS A 2 6.69 -21.68 16.59
C HIS A 2 5.75 -20.65 15.95
N SER A 3 5.18 -19.71 16.72
CA SER A 3 4.28 -18.66 16.20
C SER A 3 5.03 -17.60 15.36
N CYS A 4 6.25 -17.23 15.75
CA CYS A 4 7.04 -16.23 15.04
C CYS A 4 7.54 -16.72 13.66
N LYS A 5 7.76 -18.05 13.50
CA LYS A 5 8.08 -18.67 12.20
C LYS A 5 6.88 -18.68 11.24
N LYS A 6 5.65 -18.90 11.75
CA LYS A 6 4.44 -18.85 10.93
C LYS A 6 4.14 -17.44 10.41
N ASP A 7 4.31 -16.41 11.27
CA ASP A 7 4.05 -15.02 10.87
C ASP A 7 5.10 -14.51 9.84
N ALA A 8 6.38 -14.88 10.00
CA ALA A 8 7.42 -14.54 9.04
C ALA A 8 7.27 -15.28 7.69
N PHE A 9 6.80 -16.53 7.73
CA PHE A 9 6.58 -17.32 6.51
C PHE A 9 5.34 -16.84 5.74
N SER A 10 4.26 -16.42 6.43
CA SER A 10 3.08 -15.81 5.79
C SER A 10 3.43 -14.48 5.13
N ILE A 11 4.22 -13.63 5.77
CA ILE A 11 4.66 -12.35 5.20
C ILE A 11 5.49 -12.57 3.92
N LEU A 12 6.37 -13.59 3.89
CA LEU A 12 7.14 -13.92 2.70
C LEU A 12 6.27 -14.46 1.55
N PHE A 13 5.21 -15.19 1.87
CA PHE A 13 4.25 -15.71 0.90
C PHE A 13 3.40 -14.56 0.33
N ASP A 14 2.85 -13.71 1.20
CA ASP A 14 2.11 -12.51 0.82
C ASP A 14 2.96 -11.54 -0.03
N MET A 15 4.27 -11.43 0.27
CA MET A 15 5.21 -10.64 -0.54
C MET A 15 5.39 -11.18 -1.96
N LYS A 16 5.45 -12.50 -2.13
CA LYS A 16 5.61 -13.12 -3.45
C LYS A 16 4.40 -12.82 -4.34
N ASP A 17 3.20 -12.98 -3.78
CA ASP A 17 1.96 -12.69 -4.49
C ASP A 17 1.81 -11.21 -4.80
N PHE A 18 2.23 -10.33 -3.88
CA PHE A 18 2.21 -8.90 -4.12
C PHE A 18 3.23 -8.44 -5.16
N ILE A 19 4.40 -9.09 -5.26
CA ILE A 19 5.36 -8.84 -6.34
C ILE A 19 4.73 -9.15 -7.71
N GLN A 20 3.83 -10.13 -7.82
CA GLN A 20 3.10 -10.38 -9.06
C GLN A 20 2.17 -9.21 -9.41
N VAL A 21 1.49 -8.62 -8.43
CA VAL A 21 0.67 -7.40 -8.64
C VAL A 21 1.54 -6.23 -9.12
N LEU A 22 2.70 -6.01 -8.48
CA LEU A 22 3.65 -4.98 -8.92
C LEU A 22 4.15 -5.24 -10.35
N ARG A 23 4.50 -6.48 -10.70
CA ARG A 23 4.93 -6.86 -12.05
C ARG A 23 3.84 -6.64 -13.10
N ARG A 24 2.58 -6.70 -12.73
CA ARG A 24 1.45 -6.49 -13.64
C ARG A 24 1.23 -5.01 -13.95
N PHE A 25 1.35 -4.12 -12.94
CA PHE A 25 0.90 -2.73 -13.06
C PHE A 25 2.03 -1.70 -13.05
N VAL A 26 3.21 -2.00 -12.50
CA VAL A 26 4.32 -1.04 -12.40
C VAL A 26 5.18 -0.89 -13.67
N PRO A 27 5.32 -1.88 -14.57
CA PRO A 27 6.21 -1.79 -15.73
C PRO A 27 6.05 -0.54 -16.61
N PRO A 28 4.85 0.00 -16.86
CA PRO A 28 4.69 1.25 -17.62
C PRO A 28 5.40 2.44 -16.96
N TYR A 29 5.59 2.39 -15.65
CA TYR A 29 6.15 3.48 -14.81
C TYR A 29 7.60 3.26 -14.41
N LYS A 30 8.33 2.29 -15.03
CA LYS A 30 9.71 1.93 -14.68
C LYS A 30 10.68 3.12 -14.63
N LYS A 31 10.50 4.14 -15.49
CA LYS A 31 11.32 5.35 -15.48
C LYS A 31 11.22 6.10 -14.14
N PHE A 32 10.02 6.25 -13.61
CA PHE A 32 9.78 6.91 -12.32
C PHE A 32 10.32 6.07 -11.16
N LEU A 33 10.23 4.74 -11.24
CA LEU A 33 10.79 3.84 -10.23
C LEU A 33 12.33 3.94 -10.18
N ILE A 34 12.99 3.98 -11.33
CA ILE A 34 14.46 4.15 -11.40
C ILE A 34 14.86 5.51 -10.81
N LEU A 35 14.16 6.60 -11.19
CA LEU A 35 14.42 7.93 -10.64
C LEU A 35 14.19 7.98 -9.12
N HIS A 36 13.13 7.32 -8.63
CA HIS A 36 12.87 7.18 -7.20
C HIS A 36 14.05 6.53 -6.46
N ILE A 37 14.59 5.43 -6.99
CA ILE A 37 15.73 4.72 -6.41
C ILE A 37 16.98 5.62 -6.43
N ILE A 38 17.28 6.27 -7.55
CA ILE A 38 18.44 7.17 -7.69
C ILE A 38 18.38 8.30 -6.66
N PHE A 39 17.25 9.02 -6.57
CA PHE A 39 17.10 10.11 -5.62
C PHE A 39 17.09 9.63 -4.17
N ASN A 40 16.58 8.43 -3.91
CA ASN A 40 16.61 7.83 -2.57
C ASN A 40 18.06 7.48 -2.15
N VAL A 41 18.85 6.87 -3.03
CA VAL A 41 20.28 6.61 -2.80
C VAL A 41 21.03 7.92 -2.58
N LEU A 42 20.82 8.92 -3.44
CA LEU A 42 21.46 10.23 -3.30
C LEU A 42 21.08 10.88 -1.97
N SER A 43 19.80 10.85 -1.58
CA SER A 43 19.35 11.36 -0.29
C SER A 43 19.99 10.64 0.89
N ALA A 44 20.16 9.31 0.82
CA ALA A 44 20.80 8.52 1.86
C ALA A 44 22.28 8.89 2.01
N ILE A 45 23.00 9.02 0.91
CA ILE A 45 24.43 9.42 0.89
C ILE A 45 24.57 10.84 1.46
N LEU A 46 23.80 11.80 0.97
CA LEU A 46 23.83 13.19 1.47
C LEU A 46 23.45 13.29 2.95
N ASN A 47 22.56 12.42 3.44
CA ASN A 47 22.24 12.35 4.86
C ASN A 47 23.43 11.94 5.72
N ILE A 48 24.17 10.91 5.28
CA ILE A 48 25.40 10.46 5.97
C ILE A 48 26.43 11.59 5.99
N PHE A 49 26.67 12.25 4.86
CA PHE A 49 27.58 13.39 4.78
C PHE A 49 27.16 14.56 5.67
N SER A 50 25.85 14.91 5.70
CA SER A 50 25.33 15.94 6.60
C SER A 50 25.61 15.64 8.05
N PHE A 51 25.40 14.40 8.49
CA PHE A 51 25.70 14.00 9.87
C PHE A 51 27.20 13.87 10.15
N MET A 52 28.00 13.48 9.17
CA MET A 52 29.45 13.37 9.30
C MET A 52 30.09 14.75 9.57
N LEU A 53 29.52 15.84 9.03
CA LEU A 53 29.96 17.21 9.30
C LEU A 53 29.81 17.63 10.77
N ILE A 54 28.99 16.94 11.56
CA ILE A 54 28.88 17.18 13.00
C ILE A 54 30.22 16.90 13.70
N VAL A 55 31.00 15.92 13.20
CA VAL A 55 32.28 15.51 13.85
C VAL A 55 33.28 16.65 13.90
N PRO A 56 33.67 17.31 12.77
CA PRO A 56 34.60 18.43 12.81
C PRO A 56 34.04 19.65 13.57
N ILE A 57 32.74 19.90 13.51
CA ILE A 57 32.11 20.97 14.28
C ILE A 57 32.29 20.74 15.79
N LEU A 58 32.06 19.52 16.27
CA LEU A 58 32.25 19.16 17.69
C LEU A 58 33.73 19.20 18.08
N GLN A 59 34.65 18.77 17.21
CA GLN A 59 36.07 18.85 17.48
C GLN A 59 36.54 20.28 17.68
N ILE A 60 36.07 21.21 16.88
CA ILE A 60 36.37 22.66 17.03
C ILE A 60 35.79 23.17 18.33
N LEU A 61 34.48 22.90 18.62
CA LEU A 61 33.81 23.37 19.82
C LEU A 61 34.46 22.90 21.10
N PHE A 62 34.87 21.64 21.17
CA PHE A 62 35.51 21.04 22.33
C PHE A 62 37.03 21.20 22.38
N LYS A 63 37.61 21.94 21.41
CA LYS A 63 39.06 22.16 21.31
C LYS A 63 39.85 20.84 21.28
N MET A 64 39.31 19.79 20.67
CA MET A 64 39.90 18.45 20.57
C MET A 64 40.83 18.28 19.38
N GLN A 65 41.32 19.35 18.79
CA GLN A 65 42.21 19.34 17.63
C GLN A 65 43.65 19.17 18.12
N GLU A 66 44.14 17.93 18.11
CA GLU A 66 45.55 17.60 18.46
C GLU A 66 46.36 17.10 17.27
N ALA A 67 45.77 16.89 16.09
CA ALA A 67 46.48 16.32 14.94
C ALA A 67 46.82 17.39 13.91
N ASN A 68 48.13 17.49 13.55
CA ASN A 68 48.60 18.25 12.41
C ASN A 68 48.27 17.45 11.13
N TYR A 69 47.20 17.81 10.44
CA TYR A 69 46.86 17.21 9.16
C TYR A 69 47.74 17.83 8.05
N SER A 70 48.42 16.98 7.25
CA SER A 70 49.16 17.39 6.06
C SER A 70 48.39 16.99 4.80
N PHE A 71 48.46 17.80 3.75
CA PHE A 71 47.80 17.48 2.49
C PHE A 71 48.39 16.22 1.87
N ILE A 72 47.56 15.24 1.54
CA ILE A 72 47.95 14.01 0.86
C ILE A 72 47.47 14.10 -0.59
N PRO A 73 48.36 14.03 -1.60
CA PRO A 73 47.99 14.06 -3.00
C PRO A 73 46.99 12.95 -3.37
N TRP A 74 46.02 13.27 -4.21
CA TRP A 74 45.09 12.30 -4.73
C TRP A 74 45.84 11.27 -5.60
N GLY A 75 45.77 9.98 -5.24
CA GLY A 75 46.45 8.90 -5.93
C GLY A 75 47.71 8.37 -5.23
N SER A 76 48.08 8.88 -4.04
CA SER A 76 49.06 8.29 -3.17
C SER A 76 48.62 6.93 -2.61
N GLU A 77 49.57 6.10 -2.15
CA GLU A 77 49.26 4.83 -1.49
C GLU A 77 48.39 5.05 -0.26
N GLY A 78 47.20 4.50 -0.30
CA GLY A 78 46.20 4.61 0.79
C GLY A 78 44.78 4.43 0.31
N SER A 79 43.85 4.24 1.26
CA SER A 79 42.42 4.18 0.93
C SER A 79 41.91 5.55 0.50
N PHE A 80 41.15 5.63 -0.60
CA PHE A 80 40.51 6.87 -1.05
C PHE A 80 39.72 7.56 0.08
N LYS A 81 39.08 6.76 0.94
CA LYS A 81 38.35 7.23 2.12
C LYS A 81 39.25 7.97 3.10
N ASP A 82 40.42 7.40 3.40
CA ASP A 82 41.31 7.96 4.41
C ASP A 82 41.98 9.25 3.88
N ILE A 83 42.35 9.27 2.60
CA ILE A 83 42.85 10.46 1.92
C ILE A 83 41.81 11.58 1.91
N ALA A 84 40.58 11.25 1.56
CA ALA A 84 39.50 12.23 1.52
C ALA A 84 39.20 12.84 2.89
N ILE A 85 39.15 12.01 3.94
CA ILE A 85 38.95 12.45 5.33
C ILE A 85 40.13 13.31 5.79
N ASN A 86 41.35 12.87 5.56
CA ASN A 86 42.57 13.62 5.94
C ASN A 86 42.59 14.99 5.25
N ASN A 87 42.40 15.05 3.94
CA ASN A 87 42.42 16.31 3.19
C ASN A 87 41.26 17.25 3.61
N PHE A 88 40.11 16.70 3.95
CA PHE A 88 39.01 17.51 4.50
C PHE A 88 39.42 18.17 5.83
N TYR A 89 40.02 17.42 6.76
CA TYR A 89 40.52 17.98 8.02
C TYR A 89 41.67 18.95 7.81
N TYR A 90 42.55 18.71 6.84
CA TYR A 90 43.59 19.64 6.45
C TYR A 90 43.02 21.01 6.04
N TYR A 91 41.99 21.03 5.17
CA TYR A 91 41.33 22.28 4.79
C TYR A 91 40.60 22.95 5.96
N VAL A 92 39.97 22.18 6.84
CA VAL A 92 39.35 22.71 8.04
C VAL A 92 40.39 23.35 8.98
N THR A 93 41.56 22.73 9.16
CA THR A 93 42.66 23.29 9.97
C THR A 93 43.21 24.58 9.36
N GLN A 94 43.43 24.61 8.05
CA GLN A 94 43.82 25.84 7.38
C GLN A 94 42.81 26.99 7.53
N LEU A 95 41.52 26.69 7.41
CA LEU A 95 40.46 27.68 7.63
C LEU A 95 40.51 28.24 9.07
N ILE A 96 40.80 27.40 10.06
CA ILE A 96 40.93 27.85 11.46
C ILE A 96 42.15 28.75 11.64
N GLU A 97 43.29 28.42 11.05
CA GLU A 97 44.51 29.18 11.15
C GLU A 97 44.40 30.53 10.48
N VAL A 98 43.74 30.60 9.30
CA VAL A 98 43.62 31.84 8.51
C VAL A 98 42.49 32.75 9.02
N TYR A 99 41.30 32.17 9.31
CA TYR A 99 40.07 32.95 9.59
C TYR A 99 39.58 32.84 11.04
N GLY A 100 40.21 32.00 11.84
CA GLY A 100 39.83 31.72 13.22
C GLY A 100 38.69 30.70 13.37
N ALA A 101 38.58 30.09 14.54
CA ALA A 101 37.63 29.04 14.83
C ALA A 101 36.15 29.45 14.67
N SER A 102 35.79 30.69 15.04
CA SER A 102 34.41 31.18 14.95
C SER A 102 33.94 31.32 13.50
N THR A 103 34.77 31.86 12.61
CA THR A 103 34.45 31.97 11.18
C THR A 103 34.39 30.60 10.50
N THR A 104 35.29 29.70 10.89
CA THR A 104 35.29 28.31 10.38
C THR A 104 34.01 27.57 10.79
N LEU A 105 33.52 27.75 12.02
CA LEU A 105 32.25 27.20 12.46
C LEU A 105 31.08 27.74 11.64
N LEU A 106 31.07 29.02 11.30
CA LEU A 106 30.04 29.63 10.45
C LEU A 106 30.08 29.01 9.02
N VAL A 107 31.25 28.87 8.45
CA VAL A 107 31.44 28.25 7.10
C VAL A 107 30.98 26.78 7.12
N LEU A 108 31.37 26.00 8.12
CA LEU A 108 30.90 24.62 8.26
C LEU A 108 29.40 24.52 8.49
N GLY A 109 28.83 25.46 9.26
CA GLY A 109 27.38 25.56 9.48
C GLY A 109 26.61 25.87 8.18
N LEU A 110 27.12 26.81 7.37
CA LEU A 110 26.55 27.11 6.05
C LEU A 110 26.69 25.92 5.08
N PHE A 111 27.83 25.22 5.13
CA PHE A 111 28.03 24.02 4.32
C PHE A 111 27.10 22.87 4.76
N LEU A 112 26.89 22.70 6.06
CA LEU A 112 25.90 21.76 6.61
C LEU A 112 24.48 22.11 6.15
N ALA A 113 24.10 23.40 6.19
CA ALA A 113 22.80 23.87 5.71
C ALA A 113 22.62 23.56 4.22
N PHE A 114 23.64 23.81 3.41
CA PHE A 114 23.64 23.51 1.98
C PHE A 114 23.51 22.00 1.71
N MET A 115 24.27 21.17 2.40
CA MET A 115 24.18 19.70 2.28
C MET A 115 22.81 19.18 2.72
N THR A 116 22.24 19.77 3.78
CA THR A 116 20.90 19.43 4.24
C THR A 116 19.83 19.86 3.23
N PHE A 117 20.01 20.99 2.57
CA PHE A 117 19.14 21.43 1.48
C PHE A 117 19.17 20.43 0.32
N LEU A 118 20.36 20.04 -0.16
CA LEU A 118 20.50 19.05 -1.23
C LEU A 118 19.89 17.69 -0.87
N LYS A 119 20.12 17.23 0.36
CA LYS A 119 19.51 16.03 0.91
C LYS A 119 17.98 16.10 0.88
N THR A 120 17.43 17.22 1.38
CA THR A 120 15.97 17.41 1.47
C THR A 120 15.34 17.55 0.08
N ALA A 121 16.03 18.25 -0.84
CA ALA A 121 15.62 18.33 -2.24
C ALA A 121 15.61 16.94 -2.90
N SER A 122 16.66 16.15 -2.71
CA SER A 122 16.72 14.77 -3.22
C SER A 122 15.64 13.85 -2.62
N TYR A 123 15.35 14.00 -1.32
CA TYR A 123 14.27 13.29 -0.66
C TYR A 123 12.90 13.69 -1.22
N PHE A 124 12.67 14.99 -1.43
CA PHE A 124 11.46 15.51 -2.06
C PHE A 124 11.29 14.96 -3.48
N LEU A 125 12.35 15.00 -4.31
CA LEU A 125 12.33 14.45 -5.67
C LEU A 125 12.05 12.94 -5.66
N SER A 126 12.67 12.20 -4.74
CA SER A 126 12.36 10.78 -4.55
C SER A 126 10.88 10.56 -4.24
N SER A 127 10.32 11.34 -3.33
CA SER A 127 8.89 11.25 -2.96
C SER A 127 7.96 11.73 -4.08
N ALA A 128 8.35 12.73 -4.84
CA ALA A 128 7.58 13.24 -5.98
C ALA A 128 7.53 12.22 -7.14
N THR A 129 8.63 11.50 -7.39
CA THR A 129 8.69 10.51 -8.47
C THR A 129 7.85 9.26 -8.22
N ILE A 130 7.45 8.97 -6.99
CA ILE A 130 6.57 7.84 -6.68
C ILE A 130 5.09 8.17 -6.95
N ILE A 131 4.72 9.46 -6.94
CA ILE A 131 3.33 9.90 -7.16
C ILE A 131 2.78 9.46 -8.53
N PRO A 132 3.48 9.64 -9.67
CA PRO A 132 3.02 9.16 -10.96
C PRO A 132 2.83 7.62 -11.03
N ILE A 133 3.62 6.84 -10.29
CA ILE A 133 3.43 5.40 -10.17
C ILE A 133 2.11 5.12 -9.46
N ARG A 134 1.89 5.76 -8.33
CA ARG A 134 0.69 5.62 -7.50
C ARG A 134 -0.58 5.94 -8.29
N THR A 135 -0.67 7.16 -8.81
CA THR A 135 -1.86 7.64 -9.52
C THR A 135 -2.08 6.93 -10.85
N GLY A 136 -0.98 6.58 -11.55
CA GLY A 136 -1.02 5.87 -12.81
C GLY A 136 -1.54 4.44 -12.67
N VAL A 137 -1.05 3.69 -11.69
CA VAL A 137 -1.54 2.32 -11.43
C VAL A 137 -3.02 2.32 -11.05
N VAL A 138 -3.45 3.26 -10.20
CA VAL A 138 -4.87 3.42 -9.84
C VAL A 138 -5.73 3.70 -11.06
N ARG A 139 -5.28 4.62 -11.92
CA ARG A 139 -5.94 4.93 -13.19
C ARG A 139 -6.08 3.68 -14.05
N ASP A 140 -5.00 2.92 -14.22
CA ASP A 140 -4.97 1.75 -15.12
C ASP A 140 -5.88 0.63 -14.59
N ILE A 141 -5.91 0.40 -13.28
CA ILE A 141 -6.85 -0.55 -12.65
C ILE A 141 -8.30 -0.11 -12.87
N ARG A 142 -8.60 1.18 -12.65
CA ARG A 142 -9.97 1.70 -12.84
C ARG A 142 -10.42 1.61 -14.30
N ILE A 143 -9.55 1.91 -15.27
CA ILE A 143 -9.84 1.78 -16.70
C ILE A 143 -10.06 0.31 -17.04
N ALA A 144 -9.20 -0.60 -16.58
CA ALA A 144 -9.35 -2.03 -16.82
C ALA A 144 -10.68 -2.58 -16.24
N LEU A 145 -11.04 -2.17 -15.00
CA LEU A 145 -12.32 -2.52 -14.40
C LEU A 145 -13.50 -1.99 -15.20
N TYR A 146 -13.47 -0.72 -15.57
CA TYR A 146 -14.56 -0.09 -16.29
C TYR A 146 -14.76 -0.73 -17.65
N ASN A 147 -13.69 -0.95 -18.42
CA ASN A 147 -13.75 -1.65 -19.68
C ASN A 147 -14.29 -3.08 -19.53
N LYS A 148 -13.87 -3.78 -18.48
CA LYS A 148 -14.37 -5.13 -18.20
C LYS A 148 -15.87 -5.12 -17.88
N ILE A 149 -16.33 -4.17 -17.06
CA ILE A 149 -17.75 -4.01 -16.71
C ILE A 149 -18.59 -3.79 -17.96
N LEU A 150 -18.15 -2.95 -18.91
CA LEU A 150 -18.87 -2.71 -20.15
C LEU A 150 -18.97 -3.95 -21.06
N ASN A 151 -18.00 -4.87 -20.95
CA ASN A 151 -17.94 -6.08 -21.76
C ASN A 151 -18.56 -7.33 -21.09
N LEU A 152 -19.04 -7.19 -19.85
CA LEU A 152 -19.71 -8.30 -19.15
C LEU A 152 -21.20 -8.32 -19.47
N PRO A 153 -21.82 -9.51 -19.61
CA PRO A 153 -23.23 -9.65 -19.88
C PRO A 153 -24.09 -9.15 -18.69
N LEU A 154 -25.31 -8.77 -18.99
CA LEU A 154 -26.26 -8.26 -17.98
C LEU A 154 -26.51 -9.28 -16.84
N GLY A 155 -26.45 -10.57 -17.12
CA GLY A 155 -26.59 -11.64 -16.15
C GLY A 155 -25.56 -11.59 -15.01
N PHE A 156 -24.36 -11.11 -15.29
CA PHE A 156 -23.33 -10.91 -14.26
C PHE A 156 -23.78 -9.89 -13.18
N PHE A 157 -24.49 -8.84 -13.60
CA PHE A 157 -24.95 -7.77 -12.69
C PHE A 157 -26.21 -8.12 -11.92
N SER A 158 -26.89 -9.20 -12.24
CA SER A 158 -27.98 -9.76 -11.44
C SER A 158 -27.48 -10.62 -10.28
N GLU A 159 -26.33 -11.29 -10.46
CA GLU A 159 -25.64 -12.07 -9.44
C GLU A 159 -24.87 -11.17 -8.47
N GLU A 160 -24.21 -10.11 -8.98
CA GLU A 160 -23.43 -9.16 -8.18
C GLU A 160 -24.21 -7.86 -7.93
N ARG A 161 -24.31 -7.46 -6.66
CA ARG A 161 -24.99 -6.20 -6.30
C ARG A 161 -24.23 -5.00 -6.86
N LYS A 162 -24.92 -4.06 -7.49
CA LYS A 162 -24.33 -2.82 -8.03
C LYS A 162 -23.48 -2.08 -6.99
N GLY A 163 -23.89 -2.08 -5.72
CA GLY A 163 -23.15 -1.49 -4.61
C GLY A 163 -21.79 -2.14 -4.39
N ASP A 164 -21.67 -3.47 -4.55
CA ASP A 164 -20.39 -4.18 -4.40
C ASP A 164 -19.39 -3.78 -5.49
N ILE A 165 -19.86 -3.61 -6.74
CA ILE A 165 -19.02 -3.17 -7.85
C ILE A 165 -18.50 -1.75 -7.59
N ILE A 166 -19.35 -0.83 -7.12
CA ILE A 166 -18.96 0.53 -6.76
C ILE A 166 -17.97 0.52 -5.60
N ALA A 167 -18.20 -0.33 -4.59
CA ALA A 167 -17.28 -0.48 -3.46
C ALA A 167 -15.91 -1.00 -3.89
N ARG A 168 -15.85 -1.94 -4.84
CA ARG A 168 -14.58 -2.45 -5.41
C ARG A 168 -13.85 -1.37 -6.23
N MET A 169 -14.56 -0.59 -7.05
CA MET A 169 -13.97 0.50 -7.85
C MET A 169 -13.45 1.68 -6.99
N SER A 170 -14.03 1.91 -5.82
CA SER A 170 -13.64 3.00 -4.92
C SER A 170 -12.77 2.52 -3.76
N GLY A 171 -13.33 1.71 -2.86
CA GLY A 171 -12.68 1.26 -1.63
C GLY A 171 -11.52 0.31 -1.86
N ASP A 172 -11.74 -0.78 -2.62
CA ASP A 172 -10.68 -1.76 -2.86
C ASP A 172 -9.53 -1.20 -3.67
N VAL A 173 -9.80 -0.37 -4.68
CA VAL A 173 -8.73 0.29 -5.44
C VAL A 173 -7.89 1.22 -4.57
N ASN A 174 -8.49 1.93 -3.62
CA ASN A 174 -7.75 2.78 -2.68
C ASN A 174 -6.89 1.93 -1.71
N GLU A 175 -7.36 0.76 -1.27
CA GLU A 175 -6.56 -0.15 -0.45
C GLU A 175 -5.38 -0.75 -1.24
N ILE A 176 -5.58 -1.07 -2.51
CA ILE A 176 -4.50 -1.50 -3.42
C ILE A 176 -3.49 -0.37 -3.56
N GLU A 177 -3.93 0.88 -3.74
CA GLU A 177 -3.08 2.07 -3.82
C GLU A 177 -2.18 2.20 -2.58
N ASN A 178 -2.76 2.15 -1.38
CA ASN A 178 -2.02 2.24 -0.12
C ASN A 178 -1.02 1.09 0.05
N SER A 179 -1.39 -0.10 -0.38
CA SER A 179 -0.56 -1.29 -0.34
C SER A 179 0.63 -1.22 -1.31
N ILE A 180 0.40 -0.71 -2.53
CA ILE A 180 1.48 -0.47 -3.51
C ILE A 180 2.50 0.51 -2.94
N MET A 181 2.06 1.61 -2.34
CA MET A 181 2.96 2.60 -1.72
C MET A 181 3.79 1.99 -0.60
N ALA A 182 3.14 1.29 0.34
CA ALA A 182 3.84 0.62 1.44
C ALA A 182 4.85 -0.41 0.94
N SER A 183 4.54 -1.10 -0.17
CA SER A 183 5.42 -2.10 -0.77
C SER A 183 6.62 -1.48 -1.48
N LEU A 184 6.41 -0.40 -2.22
CA LEU A 184 7.52 0.30 -2.88
C LEU A 184 8.48 0.90 -1.86
N ASP A 185 7.97 1.49 -0.77
CA ASP A 185 8.79 1.95 0.34
C ASP A 185 9.55 0.79 1.01
N MET A 186 8.90 -0.35 1.23
CA MET A 186 9.50 -1.53 1.84
C MET A 186 10.55 -2.19 0.95
N LEU A 187 10.33 -2.25 -0.36
CA LEU A 187 11.21 -2.96 -1.30
C LEU A 187 12.40 -2.10 -1.77
N PHE A 188 12.22 -0.79 -1.88
CA PHE A 188 13.22 0.08 -2.51
C PHE A 188 13.75 1.14 -1.56
N LYS A 189 12.89 1.90 -0.86
CA LYS A 189 13.33 3.03 -0.03
C LYS A 189 14.00 2.56 1.26
N ASN A 190 13.32 1.77 2.05
CA ASN A 190 13.80 1.38 3.38
C ASN A 190 15.04 0.47 3.34
N PRO A 191 15.17 -0.53 2.42
CA PRO A 191 16.38 -1.33 2.33
C PRO A 191 17.61 -0.49 1.97
N VAL A 192 17.48 0.47 1.06
CA VAL A 192 18.57 1.40 0.72
C VAL A 192 19.03 2.14 1.98
N LEU A 193 18.10 2.77 2.70
CA LEU A 193 18.43 3.50 3.93
C LEU A 193 19.10 2.58 4.98
N ILE A 194 18.55 1.39 5.20
CA ILE A 194 19.08 0.43 6.15
C ILE A 194 20.51 0.00 5.77
N ILE A 195 20.73 -0.36 4.51
CA ILE A 195 22.06 -0.79 4.04
C ILE A 195 23.08 0.32 4.22
N PHE A 196 22.76 1.55 3.82
CA PHE A 196 23.66 2.69 3.96
C PHE A 196 23.94 3.04 5.43
N TYR A 197 22.91 3.05 6.28
CA TYR A 197 23.10 3.36 7.70
C TYR A 197 23.84 2.26 8.45
N PHE A 198 23.49 0.99 8.25
CA PHE A 198 24.25 -0.13 8.82
C PHE A 198 25.67 -0.19 8.30
N GLY A 199 25.89 0.02 7.01
CA GLY A 199 27.23 0.09 6.44
C GLY A 199 28.08 1.18 7.10
N THR A 200 27.50 2.35 7.35
CA THR A 200 28.16 3.46 8.05
C THR A 200 28.45 3.11 9.52
N LEU A 201 27.50 2.50 10.23
CA LEU A 201 27.70 2.06 11.63
C LEU A 201 28.82 1.03 11.75
N ILE A 202 28.86 0.03 10.84
CA ILE A 202 29.94 -0.99 10.79
C ILE A 202 31.29 -0.34 10.48
N ALA A 203 31.33 0.57 9.50
CA ALA A 203 32.54 1.30 9.11
C ALA A 203 33.07 2.23 10.22
N THR A 204 32.18 2.73 11.08
CA THR A 204 32.55 3.56 12.24
C THR A 204 33.04 2.70 13.40
N SER A 205 32.31 1.63 13.76
CA SER A 205 32.71 0.69 14.82
C SER A 205 31.99 -0.64 14.69
N TRP A 206 32.70 -1.67 14.27
CA TRP A 206 32.14 -3.01 14.20
C TRP A 206 31.76 -3.58 15.58
N LYS A 207 32.53 -3.26 16.63
CA LYS A 207 32.28 -3.70 18.02
C LYS A 207 30.95 -3.14 18.57
N LEU A 208 30.73 -1.83 18.42
CA LEU A 208 29.47 -1.18 18.81
C LEU A 208 28.28 -1.70 18.00
N THR A 209 28.48 -1.91 16.69
CA THR A 209 27.42 -2.39 15.80
C THR A 209 27.03 -3.83 16.14
N LEU A 210 27.99 -4.71 16.42
CA LEU A 210 27.71 -6.07 16.86
C LEU A 210 26.90 -6.07 18.17
N PHE A 211 27.30 -5.24 19.15
CA PHE A 211 26.55 -5.07 20.39
C PHE A 211 25.13 -4.56 20.12
N THR A 212 24.97 -3.55 19.28
CA THR A 212 23.66 -3.02 18.90
C THR A 212 22.76 -4.08 18.24
N ILE A 213 23.32 -4.90 17.34
CA ILE A 213 22.60 -6.01 16.69
C ILE A 213 22.11 -7.05 17.70
N THR A 214 22.83 -7.28 18.79
CA THR A 214 22.39 -8.22 19.84
C THR A 214 21.24 -7.67 20.69
N VAL A 215 21.14 -6.35 20.83
CA VAL A 215 20.07 -5.68 21.62
C VAL A 215 18.79 -5.50 20.78
N LEU A 216 18.89 -5.25 19.47
CA LEU A 216 17.76 -4.99 18.57
C LEU A 216 16.67 -6.09 18.58
N PRO A 217 16.97 -7.40 18.56
CA PRO A 217 15.94 -8.45 18.61
C PRO A 217 15.08 -8.42 19.87
N PHE A 218 15.67 -8.07 21.01
CA PHE A 218 14.94 -7.94 22.25
C PHE A 218 13.90 -6.81 22.19
N MET A 219 14.28 -5.67 21.61
CA MET A 219 13.35 -4.55 21.39
C MET A 219 12.26 -4.90 20.37
N GLY A 220 12.64 -5.57 19.29
CA GLY A 220 11.69 -6.09 18.29
C GLY A 220 10.68 -7.07 18.89
N TRP A 221 11.09 -7.90 19.85
CA TRP A 221 10.20 -8.80 20.57
C TRP A 221 9.16 -8.06 21.41
N ILE A 222 9.58 -7.00 22.15
CA ILE A 222 8.67 -6.15 22.93
C ILE A 222 7.63 -5.50 21.99
N MET A 223 8.08 -4.87 20.91
CA MET A 223 7.20 -4.21 19.93
C MET A 223 6.25 -5.21 19.25
N GLY A 224 6.73 -6.40 18.91
CA GLY A 224 5.91 -7.46 18.35
C GLY A 224 4.80 -7.94 19.29
N ARG A 225 5.04 -7.93 20.60
CA ARG A 225 4.02 -8.26 21.61
C ARG A 225 2.93 -7.19 21.68
N VAL A 226 3.31 -5.92 21.62
CA VAL A 226 2.36 -4.79 21.56
C VAL A 226 1.51 -4.86 20.28
N GLY A 227 2.12 -5.10 19.14
CA GLY A 227 1.42 -5.23 17.85
C GLY A 227 0.38 -6.36 17.82
N ARG A 228 0.70 -7.52 18.41
CA ARG A 228 -0.25 -8.66 18.52
C ARG A 228 -1.47 -8.34 19.37
N MET A 229 -1.28 -7.65 20.48
CA MET A 229 -2.39 -7.19 21.34
C MET A 229 -3.33 -6.24 20.59
N LEU A 230 -2.77 -5.38 19.73
CA LEU A 230 -3.51 -4.42 18.92
C LEU A 230 -4.39 -5.12 17.87
N LYS A 231 -3.81 -6.11 17.13
CA LYS A 231 -4.51 -6.86 16.08
C LYS A 231 -5.80 -7.51 16.58
N ARG A 232 -5.79 -8.18 17.74
CA ARG A 232 -6.97 -8.87 18.29
C ARG A 232 -8.14 -7.93 18.59
N LYS A 233 -7.85 -6.75 19.18
CA LYS A 233 -8.89 -5.76 19.51
C LYS A 233 -9.42 -5.02 18.27
N SER A 234 -8.59 -4.81 17.28
CA SER A 234 -9.00 -4.22 15.99
C SER A 234 -10.02 -5.09 15.26
N LEU A 235 -9.86 -6.42 15.27
CA LEU A 235 -10.85 -7.35 14.71
C LEU A 235 -12.22 -7.25 15.40
N THR A 236 -12.23 -7.10 16.74
CA THR A 236 -13.48 -6.91 17.48
C THR A 236 -14.20 -5.62 17.05
N ALA A 237 -13.45 -4.51 16.91
CA ALA A 237 -14.01 -3.25 16.44
C ALA A 237 -14.55 -3.35 15.01
N GLN A 238 -13.86 -4.07 14.14
CA GLN A 238 -14.30 -4.28 12.76
C GLN A 238 -15.59 -5.08 12.68
N ASN A 239 -15.76 -6.12 13.49
CA ASN A 239 -17.01 -6.88 13.57
C ASN A 239 -18.17 -5.99 14.07
N GLN A 240 -17.97 -5.22 15.13
CA GLN A 240 -18.96 -4.28 15.63
C GLN A 240 -19.35 -3.21 14.62
N TRP A 241 -18.41 -2.73 13.80
CA TRP A 241 -18.70 -1.83 12.69
C TRP A 241 -19.56 -2.49 11.62
N SER A 242 -19.26 -3.74 11.27
CA SER A 242 -20.09 -4.53 10.34
C SER A 242 -21.52 -4.72 10.86
N ASP A 243 -21.67 -5.02 12.16
CA ASP A 243 -22.98 -5.17 12.80
C ASP A 243 -23.77 -3.85 12.77
N LEU A 244 -23.11 -2.70 12.99
CA LEU A 244 -23.75 -1.38 12.87
C LEU A 244 -24.21 -1.11 11.44
N MET A 245 -23.40 -1.42 10.43
CA MET A 245 -23.79 -1.23 9.04
C MET A 245 -24.96 -2.12 8.65
N SER A 246 -24.99 -3.37 9.12
CA SER A 246 -26.12 -4.27 8.93
C SER A 246 -27.40 -3.74 9.57
N GLN A 247 -27.33 -3.11 10.76
CA GLN A 247 -28.48 -2.45 11.38
C GLN A 247 -28.97 -1.26 10.55
N VAL A 248 -28.09 -0.48 9.93
CA VAL A 248 -28.47 0.61 9.03
C VAL A 248 -29.18 0.06 7.79
N GLU A 249 -28.63 -1.00 7.17
CA GLU A 249 -29.22 -1.65 6.00
C GLU A 249 -30.61 -2.23 6.33
N GLU A 250 -30.75 -2.93 7.46
CA GLU A 250 -32.02 -3.44 7.96
C GLU A 250 -33.05 -2.32 8.18
N THR A 251 -32.60 -1.21 8.79
CA THR A 251 -33.47 -0.04 9.06
C THR A 251 -33.94 0.61 7.76
N LEU A 252 -33.04 0.82 6.79
CA LEU A 252 -33.38 1.41 5.49
C LEU A 252 -34.33 0.50 4.69
N GLY A 253 -34.05 -0.81 4.67
CA GLY A 253 -34.91 -1.79 4.01
C GLY A 253 -36.32 -1.92 4.66
N GLY A 254 -36.38 -1.80 5.98
CA GLY A 254 -37.62 -1.88 6.78
C GLY A 254 -38.28 -0.55 7.13
N LEU A 255 -37.83 0.58 6.55
CA LEU A 255 -38.26 1.94 7.00
C LEU A 255 -39.76 2.15 6.96
N ARG A 256 -40.46 1.59 5.96
CA ARG A 256 -41.94 1.66 5.87
C ARG A 256 -42.61 0.96 7.06
N ILE A 257 -42.08 -0.19 7.48
CA ILE A 257 -42.63 -0.96 8.61
C ILE A 257 -42.35 -0.20 9.91
N ILE A 258 -41.13 0.33 10.09
CA ILE A 258 -40.74 1.12 11.27
C ILE A 258 -41.70 2.31 11.42
N LYS A 259 -41.97 3.02 10.33
CA LYS A 259 -42.92 4.15 10.32
C LYS A 259 -44.36 3.74 10.61
N ALA A 260 -44.82 2.63 10.02
CA ALA A 260 -46.21 2.13 10.23
C ALA A 260 -46.47 1.73 11.70
N PHE A 261 -45.42 1.24 12.40
CA PHE A 261 -45.56 0.83 13.81
C PHE A 261 -45.01 1.84 14.83
N ASN A 262 -44.67 3.08 14.41
CA ASN A 262 -44.05 4.11 15.26
C ASN A 262 -42.87 3.57 16.08
N ALA A 263 -42.02 2.72 15.45
CA ALA A 263 -40.94 2.02 16.13
C ALA A 263 -39.59 2.78 16.11
N GLU A 264 -39.55 4.06 15.68
CA GLU A 264 -38.34 4.87 15.53
C GLU A 264 -37.56 4.95 16.85
N HIS A 265 -38.23 5.17 17.96
CA HIS A 265 -37.56 5.28 19.25
C HIS A 265 -36.87 3.98 19.65
N LYS A 266 -37.50 2.82 19.38
CA LYS A 266 -36.91 1.51 19.64
C LYS A 266 -35.67 1.26 18.77
N MET A 267 -35.75 1.58 17.49
CA MET A 267 -34.64 1.42 16.55
C MET A 267 -33.49 2.38 16.89
N ASN A 268 -33.78 3.63 17.22
CA ASN A 268 -32.77 4.60 17.63
C ASN A 268 -32.06 4.16 18.92
N LYS A 269 -32.76 3.64 19.91
CA LYS A 269 -32.16 3.11 21.14
C LYS A 269 -31.23 1.94 20.81
N ARG A 270 -31.69 0.96 20.03
CA ARG A 270 -30.87 -0.21 19.59
C ARG A 270 -29.60 0.23 18.90
N PHE A 271 -29.71 1.15 17.94
CA PHE A 271 -28.54 1.68 17.22
C PHE A 271 -27.60 2.45 18.13
N SER A 272 -28.12 3.31 18.99
CA SER A 272 -27.34 4.10 19.96
C SER A 272 -26.54 3.20 20.91
N ASP A 273 -27.16 2.14 21.44
CA ASP A 273 -26.52 1.20 22.35
C ASP A 273 -25.37 0.47 21.63
N SER A 274 -25.61 -0.03 20.43
CA SER A 274 -24.57 -0.69 19.59
C SER A 274 -23.45 0.28 19.22
N ASN A 275 -23.77 1.51 18.84
CA ASN A 275 -22.80 2.55 18.47
C ASN A 275 -21.95 2.99 19.68
N ASN A 276 -22.52 3.06 20.88
CA ASN A 276 -21.77 3.31 22.10
C ASN A 276 -20.78 2.18 22.41
N GLN A 277 -21.18 0.92 22.23
CA GLN A 277 -20.27 -0.23 22.39
C GLN A 277 -19.11 -0.19 21.38
N TYR A 278 -19.41 0.14 20.12
CA TYR A 278 -18.39 0.36 19.10
C TYR A 278 -17.43 1.49 19.47
N ARG A 279 -17.97 2.66 19.88
CA ARG A 279 -17.17 3.81 20.36
C ARG A 279 -16.20 3.39 21.45
N ASP A 280 -16.65 2.64 22.46
CA ASP A 280 -15.81 2.25 23.58
C ASP A 280 -14.71 1.26 23.16
N THR A 281 -15.03 0.39 22.20
CA THR A 281 -14.05 -0.55 21.63
C THR A 281 -13.03 0.19 20.76
N ILE A 282 -13.48 1.06 19.86
CA ILE A 282 -12.58 1.80 18.95
C ILE A 282 -11.70 2.79 19.72
N ASN A 283 -12.20 3.41 20.78
CA ASN A 283 -11.40 4.25 21.67
C ASN A 283 -10.24 3.46 22.28
N LYS A 284 -10.51 2.23 22.77
CA LYS A 284 -9.45 1.35 23.31
C LYS A 284 -8.44 0.94 22.24
N VAL A 285 -8.91 0.70 21.00
CA VAL A 285 -8.03 0.38 19.86
C VAL A 285 -7.16 1.57 19.52
N ASN A 286 -7.76 2.75 19.32
CA ASN A 286 -7.05 3.96 18.93
C ASN A 286 -6.06 4.41 20.01
N THR A 287 -6.44 4.36 21.29
CA THR A 287 -5.52 4.69 22.41
C THR A 287 -4.30 3.79 22.39
N ARG A 288 -4.46 2.48 22.18
CA ARG A 288 -3.33 1.56 22.09
C ARG A 288 -2.52 1.76 20.82
N GLN A 289 -3.15 2.11 19.71
CA GLN A 289 -2.46 2.44 18.48
C GLN A 289 -1.60 3.69 18.64
N GLN A 290 -2.12 4.71 19.33
CA GLN A 290 -1.37 5.92 19.64
C GLN A 290 -0.20 5.64 20.61
N MET A 291 -0.30 4.65 21.48
CA MET A 291 0.82 4.22 22.36
C MET A 291 2.00 3.62 21.57
N ALA A 292 1.78 3.11 20.37
CA ALA A 292 2.83 2.45 19.60
C ALA A 292 3.99 3.41 19.27
N HIS A 293 3.70 4.67 18.94
CA HIS A 293 4.71 5.68 18.63
C HIS A 293 5.55 6.07 19.88
N PRO A 294 4.97 6.52 20.99
CA PRO A 294 5.73 6.83 22.23
C PRO A 294 6.50 5.62 22.77
N MET A 295 5.92 4.43 22.72
CA MET A 295 6.61 3.20 23.14
C MET A 295 7.85 2.93 22.28
N SER A 296 7.72 3.09 20.97
CA SER A 296 8.83 2.92 20.04
C SER A 296 9.93 3.97 20.26
N GLU A 297 9.55 5.21 20.57
CA GLU A 297 10.47 6.30 20.87
C GLU A 297 11.21 6.04 22.21
N PHE A 298 10.47 5.63 23.23
CA PHE A 298 11.05 5.24 24.51
C PHE A 298 12.03 4.07 24.36
N LEU A 299 11.66 3.01 23.66
CA LEU A 299 12.56 1.89 23.40
C LEU A 299 13.79 2.32 22.59
N GLY A 300 13.61 3.21 21.60
CA GLY A 300 14.73 3.80 20.86
C GLY A 300 15.69 4.56 21.76
N THR A 301 15.16 5.36 22.70
CA THR A 301 15.96 6.07 23.70
C THR A 301 16.68 5.10 24.64
N VAL A 302 16.02 4.04 25.10
CA VAL A 302 16.64 2.98 25.92
C VAL A 302 17.80 2.33 25.17
N LEU A 303 17.63 2.03 23.88
CA LEU A 303 18.72 1.52 23.04
C LEU A 303 19.91 2.48 23.02
N ILE A 304 19.65 3.76 22.78
CA ILE A 304 20.70 4.79 22.77
C ILE A 304 21.42 4.84 24.12
N VAL A 305 20.69 4.82 25.24
CA VAL A 305 21.30 4.82 26.59
C VAL A 305 22.17 3.58 26.83
N ILE A 306 21.70 2.40 26.43
CA ILE A 306 22.48 1.15 26.54
C ILE A 306 23.78 1.23 25.70
N VAL A 307 23.67 1.71 24.45
CA VAL A 307 24.82 1.87 23.57
C VAL A 307 25.74 3.00 24.07
N LEU A 308 25.17 4.08 24.62
CA LEU A 308 25.93 5.17 25.21
C LEU A 308 26.74 4.69 26.42
N TRP A 309 26.14 3.89 27.28
CA TRP A 309 26.85 3.30 28.43
C TRP A 309 27.99 2.37 27.97
N PHE A 310 27.70 1.43 27.08
CA PHE A 310 28.70 0.48 26.58
C PHE A 310 29.82 1.18 25.79
N GLY A 311 29.49 2.06 24.87
CA GLY A 311 30.45 2.81 24.07
C GLY A 311 31.23 3.83 24.90
N GLY A 312 30.58 4.49 25.86
CA GLY A 312 31.21 5.38 26.81
C GLY A 312 32.26 4.68 27.67
N THR A 313 31.96 3.48 28.17
CA THR A 313 32.94 2.68 28.94
C THR A 313 34.13 2.26 28.07
N LEU A 314 33.93 1.95 26.79
CA LEU A 314 35.03 1.65 25.89
C LEU A 314 35.95 2.86 25.64
N ILE A 315 35.39 4.07 25.52
CA ILE A 315 36.13 5.31 25.31
C ILE A 315 36.89 5.68 26.61
N LEU A 316 36.23 5.67 27.77
CA LEU A 316 36.83 6.04 29.04
C LEU A 316 37.97 5.11 29.47
N ASN A 317 37.90 3.84 29.12
CA ASN A 317 38.94 2.85 29.42
C ASN A 317 40.07 2.79 28.35
N ASN A 318 40.12 3.74 27.41
CA ASN A 318 41.07 3.75 26.27
C ASN A 318 41.12 2.45 25.42
N ASN A 319 40.08 1.66 25.49
CA ASN A 319 39.93 0.41 24.70
C ASN A 319 39.29 0.62 23.33
N SER A 320 39.16 1.87 22.89
CA SER A 320 38.50 2.25 21.63
C SER A 320 39.33 3.25 20.84
N THR A 321 39.40 3.06 19.55
CA THR A 321 39.99 4.03 18.59
C THR A 321 38.98 5.14 18.22
N ILE A 322 37.77 5.14 18.82
CA ILE A 322 36.68 6.07 18.48
C ILE A 322 36.82 7.30 19.37
N THR A 323 36.83 8.48 18.75
CA THR A 323 36.77 9.77 19.46
C THR A 323 35.34 10.09 19.93
N ALA A 324 35.17 10.94 20.95
CA ALA A 324 33.87 11.33 21.44
C ALA A 324 32.96 11.95 20.36
N PRO A 325 33.43 12.85 19.45
CA PRO A 325 32.62 13.36 18.34
C PRO A 325 32.16 12.26 17.35
N THR A 326 33.04 11.30 17.02
CA THR A 326 32.69 10.16 16.17
C THR A 326 31.66 9.24 16.85
N PHE A 327 31.71 9.11 18.16
CA PHE A 327 30.72 8.36 18.92
C PHE A 327 29.35 9.05 18.92
N ILE A 328 29.29 10.38 19.03
CA ILE A 328 28.06 11.13 18.88
C ILE A 328 27.47 10.92 17.48
N PHE A 329 28.31 11.00 16.43
CA PHE A 329 27.88 10.68 15.07
C PHE A 329 27.30 9.26 14.98
N TYR A 330 27.92 8.26 15.59
CA TYR A 330 27.41 6.89 15.66
C TYR A 330 26.00 6.83 16.28
N LEU A 331 25.76 7.52 17.39
CA LEU A 331 24.45 7.56 18.05
C LEU A 331 23.39 8.23 17.19
N VAL A 332 23.72 9.31 16.47
CA VAL A 332 22.81 9.98 15.53
C VAL A 332 22.45 9.08 14.36
N MET A 333 23.42 8.34 13.82
CA MET A 333 23.18 7.36 12.77
C MET A 333 22.32 6.20 13.24
N LEU A 334 22.56 5.71 14.46
CA LEU A 334 21.74 4.67 15.09
C LEU A 334 20.28 5.12 15.28
N TYR A 335 20.08 6.35 15.76
CA TYR A 335 18.75 6.94 15.89
C TYR A 335 18.02 7.02 14.54
N SER A 336 18.74 7.42 13.49
CA SER A 336 18.20 7.54 12.13
C SER A 336 17.72 6.21 11.54
N LEU A 337 18.27 5.07 12.02
CA LEU A 337 17.87 3.72 11.61
C LEU A 337 16.48 3.30 12.11
N ILE A 338 16.00 3.93 13.20
CA ILE A 338 14.73 3.55 13.83
C ILE A 338 13.54 3.76 12.87
N ASN A 339 13.52 4.84 12.12
CA ASN A 339 12.40 5.17 11.22
C ASN A 339 12.23 4.17 10.06
N PRO A 340 13.26 3.81 9.27
CA PRO A 340 13.15 2.76 8.26
C PRO A 340 12.66 1.42 8.81
N LEU A 341 13.09 1.04 10.03
CA LEU A 341 12.64 -0.20 10.67
C LEU A 341 11.15 -0.16 11.05
N LYS A 342 10.63 0.99 11.49
CA LYS A 342 9.18 1.18 11.76
C LYS A 342 8.34 1.04 10.50
N GLU A 343 8.79 1.58 9.37
CA GLU A 343 8.06 1.53 8.10
C GLU A 343 7.90 0.09 7.58
N PHE A 344 8.86 -0.81 7.86
CA PHE A 344 8.68 -2.24 7.59
C PHE A 344 7.46 -2.84 8.30
N SER A 345 7.23 -2.43 9.54
CA SER A 345 6.05 -2.90 10.30
C SER A 345 4.74 -2.43 9.69
N LYS A 346 4.68 -1.21 9.17
CA LYS A 346 3.48 -0.69 8.48
C LYS A 346 3.19 -1.48 7.21
N ALA A 347 4.20 -1.78 6.40
CA ALA A 347 4.05 -2.54 5.18
C ALA A 347 3.49 -3.95 5.44
N SER A 348 3.88 -4.59 6.55
CA SER A 348 3.38 -5.91 6.93
C SER A 348 1.87 -5.98 7.17
N TYR A 349 1.20 -4.86 7.43
CA TYR A 349 -0.26 -4.76 7.53
C TYR A 349 -0.92 -4.30 6.23
N ALA A 350 -0.29 -3.39 5.49
CA ALA A 350 -0.84 -2.83 4.27
C ALA A 350 -0.85 -3.86 3.12
N ILE A 351 0.20 -4.69 3.00
CA ILE A 351 0.34 -5.66 1.91
C ILE A 351 -0.77 -6.72 1.92
N PRO A 352 -1.05 -7.46 3.01
CA PRO A 352 -2.14 -8.43 3.04
C PRO A 352 -3.51 -7.82 2.76
N LYS A 353 -3.75 -6.59 3.23
CA LYS A 353 -5.00 -5.88 2.99
C LYS A 353 -5.17 -5.53 1.51
N GLY A 354 -4.11 -5.06 0.86
CA GLY A 354 -4.11 -4.79 -0.57
C GLY A 354 -4.27 -6.04 -1.43
N LEU A 355 -3.66 -7.17 -1.03
CA LEU A 355 -3.85 -8.46 -1.70
C LEU A 355 -5.31 -8.92 -1.64
N ALA A 356 -5.94 -8.87 -0.47
CA ALA A 356 -7.34 -9.22 -0.32
C ALA A 356 -8.25 -8.31 -1.17
N SER A 357 -7.93 -7.01 -1.28
CA SER A 357 -8.65 -6.09 -2.17
C SER A 357 -8.39 -6.40 -3.64
N MET A 358 -7.16 -6.77 -4.01
CA MET A 358 -6.83 -7.17 -5.38
C MET A 358 -7.56 -8.45 -5.79
N GLU A 359 -7.68 -9.44 -4.89
CA GLU A 359 -8.45 -10.65 -5.14
C GLU A 359 -9.92 -10.35 -5.47
N ARG A 360 -10.54 -9.37 -4.74
CA ARG A 360 -11.92 -8.94 -5.05
C ARG A 360 -12.02 -8.20 -6.38
N VAL A 361 -11.04 -7.39 -6.71
CA VAL A 361 -10.94 -6.72 -8.01
C VAL A 361 -10.73 -7.73 -9.15
N ASP A 362 -9.87 -8.73 -8.93
CA ASP A 362 -9.60 -9.77 -9.93
C ASP A 362 -10.82 -10.66 -10.20
N LYS A 363 -11.74 -10.83 -9.25
CA LYS A 363 -13.04 -11.51 -9.52
C LYS A 363 -13.82 -10.83 -10.64
N ILE A 364 -13.73 -9.50 -10.77
CA ILE A 364 -14.34 -8.78 -11.89
C ILE A 364 -13.46 -8.88 -13.14
N LEU A 365 -12.16 -8.60 -13.01
CA LEU A 365 -11.25 -8.55 -14.15
C LEU A 365 -11.12 -9.90 -14.89
N MET A 366 -11.19 -11.00 -14.14
CA MET A 366 -11.08 -12.36 -14.65
C MET A 366 -12.45 -13.02 -14.91
N ALA A 367 -13.56 -12.31 -14.64
CA ALA A 367 -14.89 -12.85 -14.91
C ALA A 367 -15.02 -13.23 -16.38
N GLU A 368 -15.47 -14.44 -16.63
CA GLU A 368 -15.70 -14.92 -18.00
C GLU A 368 -16.98 -14.31 -18.57
N ASN A 369 -16.93 -13.94 -19.83
CA ASN A 369 -18.15 -13.61 -20.57
C ASN A 369 -18.84 -14.92 -20.94
N LYS A 370 -19.91 -15.27 -20.22
CA LYS A 370 -20.70 -16.48 -20.47
C LYS A 370 -21.50 -16.43 -21.79
N MET A 371 -21.51 -15.27 -22.46
CA MET A 371 -22.11 -15.09 -23.78
C MET A 371 -21.01 -15.06 -24.83
N PRO A 372 -20.66 -16.19 -25.45
CA PRO A 372 -19.60 -16.24 -26.44
C PRO A 372 -19.98 -15.42 -27.67
N GLN A 373 -19.06 -14.58 -28.11
CA GLN A 373 -19.16 -13.96 -29.41
C GLN A 373 -18.78 -14.98 -30.50
N VAL A 374 -19.58 -15.06 -31.55
CA VAL A 374 -19.27 -15.92 -32.69
C VAL A 374 -18.06 -15.34 -33.43
N ALA A 375 -17.15 -16.21 -33.87
CA ALA A 375 -15.92 -15.79 -34.53
C ALA A 375 -16.19 -15.01 -35.86
N ASN A 376 -17.29 -15.33 -36.53
CA ASN A 376 -17.73 -14.68 -37.77
C ASN A 376 -19.21 -14.28 -37.63
N PRO A 377 -19.53 -13.15 -37.01
CA PRO A 377 -20.91 -12.73 -36.83
C PRO A 377 -21.54 -12.31 -38.15
N THR A 378 -22.81 -12.67 -38.35
CA THR A 378 -23.59 -12.25 -39.48
C THR A 378 -24.01 -10.79 -39.28
N HIS A 379 -23.65 -9.92 -40.23
CA HIS A 379 -24.16 -8.56 -40.27
C HIS A 379 -25.57 -8.53 -40.80
N ILE A 380 -26.51 -8.10 -39.98
CA ILE A 380 -27.90 -7.99 -40.36
C ILE A 380 -28.28 -6.53 -40.66
N GLY A 381 -29.19 -6.36 -41.63
CA GLY A 381 -29.83 -5.08 -41.89
C GLY A 381 -31.04 -4.82 -41.01
N PRO A 382 -31.89 -3.82 -41.31
CA PRO A 382 -33.13 -3.59 -40.57
C PRO A 382 -34.09 -4.79 -40.68
N LEU A 383 -34.84 -5.08 -39.60
CA LEU A 383 -35.82 -6.17 -39.54
C LEU A 383 -36.74 -6.15 -40.79
N LYS A 384 -36.75 -7.25 -41.57
CA LYS A 384 -37.55 -7.35 -42.77
C LYS A 384 -38.93 -7.96 -42.55
N GLU A 385 -39.00 -9.08 -41.85
CA GLU A 385 -40.23 -9.86 -41.71
C GLU A 385 -40.70 -10.06 -40.27
N LYS A 386 -39.99 -10.86 -39.45
CA LYS A 386 -40.45 -11.30 -38.15
C LYS A 386 -39.31 -11.60 -37.17
N ILE A 387 -39.63 -11.65 -35.88
CA ILE A 387 -38.86 -12.27 -34.84
C ILE A 387 -39.62 -13.52 -34.40
N GLU A 388 -38.97 -14.66 -34.26
CA GLU A 388 -39.60 -15.94 -33.95
C GLU A 388 -38.91 -16.62 -32.79
N PHE A 389 -39.65 -16.93 -31.76
CA PHE A 389 -39.25 -17.78 -30.63
C PHE A 389 -39.68 -19.20 -30.93
N LYS A 390 -38.76 -20.17 -30.95
CA LYS A 390 -39.03 -21.59 -31.22
C LYS A 390 -38.60 -22.41 -30.00
N ASN A 391 -39.56 -22.99 -29.29
CA ASN A 391 -39.37 -23.85 -28.14
C ASN A 391 -38.44 -23.25 -27.08
N VAL A 392 -38.50 -21.93 -26.87
CA VAL A 392 -37.58 -21.19 -26.01
C VAL A 392 -37.85 -21.49 -24.57
N SER A 393 -36.83 -22.02 -23.87
CA SER A 393 -36.80 -22.17 -22.43
C SER A 393 -35.66 -21.36 -21.83
N PHE A 394 -35.93 -20.59 -20.78
CA PHE A 394 -34.95 -19.74 -20.11
C PHE A 394 -35.06 -19.81 -18.59
N LYS A 395 -33.92 -19.83 -17.91
CA LYS A 395 -33.82 -19.73 -16.45
C LYS A 395 -32.72 -18.78 -16.00
N TYR A 396 -32.97 -18.08 -14.89
CA TYR A 396 -31.91 -17.52 -14.07
C TYR A 396 -31.48 -18.60 -13.09
N ASP A 397 -30.22 -18.93 -12.98
CA ASP A 397 -29.70 -20.02 -12.12
C ASP A 397 -30.41 -21.37 -12.27
N THR A 398 -31.22 -21.76 -11.28
CA THR A 398 -31.88 -23.07 -11.20
C THR A 398 -33.36 -23.05 -11.54
N LYS A 399 -34.03 -21.89 -11.45
CA LYS A 399 -35.48 -21.79 -11.63
C LYS A 399 -35.86 -21.40 -13.06
N TRP A 400 -36.60 -22.27 -13.74
CA TRP A 400 -37.17 -21.97 -15.04
C TRP A 400 -38.18 -20.82 -14.95
N ILE A 401 -37.99 -19.79 -15.78
CA ILE A 401 -38.86 -18.61 -15.90
C ILE A 401 -39.70 -18.71 -17.16
N LEU A 402 -39.09 -19.14 -18.26
CA LEU A 402 -39.79 -19.41 -19.50
C LEU A 402 -39.63 -20.90 -19.81
N LYS A 403 -40.69 -21.54 -20.31
CA LYS A 403 -40.69 -22.94 -20.73
C LYS A 403 -41.43 -23.10 -22.04
N ASP A 404 -40.78 -23.67 -23.04
CA ASP A 404 -41.34 -24.04 -24.32
C ASP A 404 -42.19 -22.92 -24.99
N ILE A 405 -41.61 -21.72 -25.01
CA ILE A 405 -42.27 -20.57 -25.58
C ILE A 405 -42.16 -20.57 -27.07
N ASN A 406 -43.31 -20.50 -27.73
CA ASN A 406 -43.44 -20.38 -29.17
C ASN A 406 -44.22 -19.09 -29.48
N LEU A 407 -43.56 -18.11 -30.14
CA LEU A 407 -44.16 -16.81 -30.45
C LEU A 407 -43.56 -16.24 -31.73
N THR A 408 -44.40 -15.73 -32.59
CA THR A 408 -44.01 -14.99 -33.79
C THR A 408 -44.42 -13.54 -33.70
N ILE A 409 -43.49 -12.62 -33.86
CA ILE A 409 -43.69 -11.16 -33.85
C ILE A 409 -43.43 -10.64 -35.28
N GLU A 410 -44.48 -10.32 -35.99
CA GLU A 410 -44.37 -9.78 -37.35
C GLU A 410 -43.95 -8.31 -37.34
N LYS A 411 -43.19 -7.90 -38.32
CA LYS A 411 -42.77 -6.51 -38.50
C LYS A 411 -43.98 -5.55 -38.53
N GLY A 412 -43.90 -4.46 -37.80
CA GLY A 412 -44.95 -3.43 -37.71
C GLY A 412 -46.15 -3.81 -36.86
N LYS A 413 -46.17 -5.00 -36.27
CA LYS A 413 -47.22 -5.40 -35.32
C LYS A 413 -46.85 -5.06 -33.88
N THR A 414 -47.86 -4.75 -33.10
CA THR A 414 -47.72 -4.57 -31.64
C THR A 414 -48.29 -5.79 -30.95
N ILE A 415 -47.53 -6.43 -30.10
CA ILE A 415 -47.93 -7.58 -29.26
C ILE A 415 -47.95 -7.15 -27.81
N ALA A 416 -49.05 -7.41 -27.11
CA ALA A 416 -49.17 -7.20 -25.68
C ALA A 416 -48.90 -8.50 -24.92
N LEU A 417 -47.90 -8.50 -24.02
CA LEU A 417 -47.61 -9.61 -23.10
C LEU A 417 -48.42 -9.39 -21.82
N VAL A 418 -49.40 -10.27 -21.58
CA VAL A 418 -50.32 -10.18 -20.41
C VAL A 418 -50.05 -11.36 -19.47
N GLY A 419 -50.09 -11.13 -18.16
CA GLY A 419 -49.91 -12.17 -17.15
C GLY A 419 -49.59 -11.59 -15.79
N GLN A 420 -49.58 -12.44 -14.77
CA GLN A 420 -49.27 -12.04 -13.38
C GLN A 420 -47.86 -11.47 -13.24
N SER A 421 -47.59 -10.70 -12.17
CA SER A 421 -46.24 -10.27 -11.85
C SER A 421 -45.34 -11.49 -11.63
N GLY A 422 -44.13 -11.51 -12.22
CA GLY A 422 -43.20 -12.64 -12.17
C GLY A 422 -43.45 -13.75 -13.21
N SER A 423 -44.40 -13.60 -14.16
CA SER A 423 -44.66 -14.61 -15.21
C SER A 423 -43.64 -14.60 -16.35
N GLY A 424 -42.52 -13.87 -16.25
CA GLY A 424 -41.46 -13.88 -17.27
C GLY A 424 -41.61 -12.88 -18.41
N LYS A 425 -42.59 -11.92 -18.37
CA LYS A 425 -42.81 -10.95 -19.46
C LYS A 425 -41.59 -10.10 -19.76
N SER A 426 -40.94 -9.52 -18.76
CA SER A 426 -39.70 -8.72 -18.91
C SER A 426 -38.57 -9.58 -19.40
N THR A 427 -38.42 -10.80 -18.84
CA THR A 427 -37.39 -11.75 -19.28
C THR A 427 -37.52 -12.09 -20.76
N MET A 428 -38.74 -12.27 -21.26
CA MET A 428 -38.99 -12.55 -22.68
C MET A 428 -38.57 -11.37 -23.57
N VAL A 429 -38.85 -10.12 -23.13
CA VAL A 429 -38.44 -8.91 -23.86
C VAL A 429 -36.90 -8.78 -23.82
N ASP A 430 -36.25 -9.12 -22.72
CA ASP A 430 -34.78 -9.06 -22.56
C ASP A 430 -34.00 -10.06 -23.45
N LEU A 431 -34.67 -11.11 -23.93
CA LEU A 431 -34.08 -12.05 -24.89
C LEU A 431 -34.00 -11.45 -26.32
N ILE A 432 -34.84 -10.46 -26.69
CA ILE A 432 -34.85 -9.83 -27.99
C ILE A 432 -33.58 -9.03 -28.30
N PRO A 433 -33.06 -8.16 -27.36
CA PRO A 433 -31.76 -7.51 -27.53
C PRO A 433 -30.57 -8.40 -27.14
N ARG A 434 -30.81 -9.70 -26.91
CA ARG A 434 -29.79 -10.67 -26.48
C ARG A 434 -29.07 -10.25 -25.20
N TYR A 435 -29.81 -9.79 -24.18
CA TYR A 435 -29.20 -9.56 -22.86
C TYR A 435 -28.89 -10.86 -22.14
N HIS A 436 -29.50 -11.97 -22.57
CA HIS A 436 -29.28 -13.33 -22.10
C HIS A 436 -29.40 -14.28 -23.29
N ASP A 437 -28.61 -15.37 -23.29
CA ASP A 437 -28.75 -16.48 -24.22
C ASP A 437 -29.76 -17.52 -23.65
N VAL A 438 -30.54 -18.12 -24.54
CA VAL A 438 -31.53 -19.16 -24.17
C VAL A 438 -30.79 -20.46 -23.83
N GLN A 439 -31.35 -21.25 -22.91
CA GLN A 439 -30.80 -22.57 -22.57
C GLN A 439 -31.34 -23.67 -23.46
N GLU A 440 -32.59 -23.54 -23.94
CA GLU A 440 -33.22 -24.47 -24.89
C GLU A 440 -34.01 -23.69 -25.90
N GLY A 441 -34.11 -24.23 -27.14
CA GLY A 441 -34.76 -23.57 -28.24
C GLY A 441 -33.90 -22.50 -28.88
N GLU A 442 -34.51 -21.65 -29.69
CA GLU A 442 -33.81 -20.59 -30.42
C GLU A 442 -34.68 -19.37 -30.64
N VAL A 443 -34.08 -18.19 -30.66
CA VAL A 443 -34.72 -16.94 -31.11
C VAL A 443 -34.15 -16.59 -32.47
N LEU A 444 -35.00 -16.49 -33.47
CA LEU A 444 -34.64 -16.27 -34.87
C LEU A 444 -35.03 -14.87 -35.29
N MET A 445 -34.17 -14.23 -36.08
CA MET A 445 -34.39 -12.97 -36.75
C MET A 445 -33.85 -13.16 -38.20
N PHE A 446 -34.49 -12.61 -39.24
CA PHE A 446 -34.03 -12.68 -40.62
C PHE A 446 -33.75 -14.10 -41.16
N GLU A 447 -34.59 -14.62 -42.02
CA GLU A 447 -34.33 -15.85 -42.82
C GLU A 447 -33.75 -17.04 -42.00
N ASN A 448 -34.24 -17.23 -40.73
CA ASN A 448 -33.79 -18.24 -39.79
C ASN A 448 -32.37 -18.06 -39.21
N THR A 449 -31.82 -16.83 -39.22
CA THR A 449 -30.56 -16.56 -38.51
C THR A 449 -30.82 -16.48 -36.99
N ARG A 450 -30.06 -17.24 -36.22
CA ARG A 450 -30.14 -17.21 -34.77
C ARG A 450 -29.59 -15.90 -34.21
N PHE A 451 -30.17 -15.39 -33.11
CA PHE A 451 -29.62 -14.24 -32.41
C PHE A 451 -28.17 -14.44 -31.94
N GLU A 452 -27.79 -15.69 -31.62
CA GLU A 452 -26.45 -16.05 -31.22
C GLU A 452 -25.40 -15.80 -32.32
N ASP A 453 -25.80 -15.84 -33.61
CA ASP A 453 -24.94 -15.68 -34.76
C ASP A 453 -24.85 -14.24 -35.29
N ILE A 454 -25.52 -13.29 -34.60
CA ILE A 454 -25.58 -11.87 -35.00
C ILE A 454 -24.60 -11.06 -34.12
N ASN A 455 -23.98 -10.04 -34.75
CA ASN A 455 -23.11 -9.09 -34.05
C ASN A 455 -23.92 -7.89 -33.57
#